data_2804b7837a773702839ee086f7ae1baf
#
_entry.id   2804b7837a773702839ee086f7ae1baf
#
_cell.length_a   1.000
_cell.length_b   1.000
_cell.length_c   1.000
_cell.angle_alpha   90.00
_cell.angle_beta   90.00
_cell.angle_gamma   90.00
#
_symmetry.space_group_name_H-M   'P 1'
#
loop_
_entity.id
_entity.type
_entity.pdbx_description
1 polymer ?
#
loop_
_entity_poly.entity_id
_entity_poly.type
_entity_poly.pdbx_seq_one_letter_code
_entity_poly.pdbx_strand_id
1 'polypeptide(L)'
;MSKKSTNKTNSKSLGLVTSSLSKIQQIMLLCLPFCLFFSYHPVIPIFSTSTTNFELSIPLLWLLIFAILSLPENFRLYINSLRVVIKAKSHTNKTPRPSSRHKTDKFYPHFLRLFTLIYPFFVTINSIGSPNFLRAILTSGVIWCICLSLLTILQNISQYKTQIGKSFNKNLLIAGTLASAFCWLQSILDIAGVPREFTFLCKGCISTVFGFPHPNGFAIESQFMANLLLAPIFLSLFYLLERPKNHLSKLNSDPYPASKLGHFLRFGLPLFLIATLYLTLSRGAIFSFWVSVFVLFIYQIVKLIKQKSCRREILFRQPLIFSAVVFLPLFFTLSAQGLFTELGPTSHTFFNGVSTSVSQLSLGCIDLAKVFHKTNENNESHETHETHETHESNKLHLSDLNTDAAASVQKAPQFTSYIEESTNIRLNLNRLALSSWRTSLRRMLAGVGLGAAGLTLYQEFPELGSPKEIIQNEYLAILYEQGICGVIMIICAAILFVLTYKLHNKNHEKISIYGRVLALSFALTLCFFSGLPNALHIYLLTPLLFLL
;
A
#
# COMPACT_ATOMS: atom_id res chain seq x y z
N MET A 1 41.61 30.87 41.54
CA MET A 1 41.32 31.39 40.19
C MET A 1 41.64 30.33 39.16
N SER A 2 40.65 29.52 38.77
CA SER A 2 40.80 28.44 37.78
C SER A 2 40.17 28.89 36.47
N LYS A 3 40.97 29.10 35.44
CA LYS A 3 40.53 29.42 34.08
C LYS A 3 39.89 28.18 33.43
N LYS A 4 38.57 28.14 33.33
CA LYS A 4 37.83 27.21 32.46
C LYS A 4 38.14 27.55 30.98
N SER A 5 39.01 26.79 30.37
CA SER A 5 39.20 26.78 28.93
C SER A 5 37.94 26.15 28.28
N THR A 6 37.09 26.99 27.72
CA THR A 6 35.99 26.56 26.85
C THR A 6 36.55 26.18 25.49
N ASN A 7 36.88 24.88 25.32
CA ASN A 7 37.14 24.31 24.01
C ASN A 7 35.83 24.39 23.20
N LYS A 8 35.64 25.46 22.42
CA LYS A 8 34.76 25.52 21.29
C LYS A 8 35.27 24.55 20.23
N THR A 9 34.88 23.29 20.32
CA THR A 9 34.99 22.36 19.21
C THR A 9 34.11 22.91 18.08
N ASN A 10 34.75 23.64 17.17
CA ASN A 10 34.22 23.96 15.85
C ASN A 10 33.92 22.64 15.13
N SER A 11 32.76 22.06 15.35
CA SER A 11 32.19 21.10 14.43
C SER A 11 31.84 21.88 13.16
N LYS A 12 32.83 22.07 12.27
CA LYS A 12 32.54 22.33 10.86
C LYS A 12 31.72 21.13 10.38
N SER A 13 30.40 21.19 10.58
CA SER A 13 29.42 20.33 9.94
C SER A 13 29.74 20.43 8.46
N LEU A 14 30.13 19.29 7.89
CA LEU A 14 30.33 19.12 6.48
C LEU A 14 29.19 19.83 5.74
N GLY A 15 29.57 20.79 4.88
CA GLY A 15 28.65 21.59 4.10
C GLY A 15 27.77 20.76 3.16
N LEU A 16 26.84 20.03 3.74
CA LEU A 16 25.58 19.75 3.09
C LEU A 16 24.88 21.10 3.04
N VAL A 17 24.82 21.70 1.86
CA VAL A 17 23.92 22.79 1.56
C VAL A 17 22.54 22.25 1.89
N THR A 18 22.07 22.50 3.10
CA THR A 18 20.69 22.21 3.51
C THR A 18 19.85 23.28 2.83
N SER A 19 19.39 22.97 1.62
CA SER A 19 18.32 23.76 1.03
C SER A 19 17.09 23.58 1.94
N SER A 20 16.47 24.65 2.32
CA SER A 20 15.21 24.58 3.06
C SER A 20 14.08 24.37 2.05
N LEU A 21 13.15 23.44 2.34
CA LEU A 21 11.91 23.32 1.58
C LEU A 21 11.23 24.69 1.46
N SER A 22 10.84 25.06 0.26
CA SER A 22 10.04 26.27 0.06
C SER A 22 8.72 26.15 0.82
N LYS A 23 8.11 27.28 1.18
CA LYS A 23 6.79 27.27 1.85
C LYS A 23 5.74 26.49 1.05
N ILE A 24 5.79 26.58 -0.27
CA ILE A 24 4.87 25.87 -1.17
C ILE A 24 5.08 24.35 -1.06
N GLN A 25 6.32 23.87 -1.09
CA GLN A 25 6.64 22.44 -0.93
C GLN A 25 6.21 21.92 0.45
N GLN A 26 6.36 22.71 1.50
CA GLN A 26 5.89 22.35 2.84
C GLN A 26 4.36 22.19 2.88
N ILE A 27 3.62 23.14 2.30
CA ILE A 27 2.15 23.07 2.20
C ILE A 27 1.75 21.83 1.38
N MET A 28 2.38 21.60 0.25
CA MET A 28 2.10 20.42 -0.58
C MET A 28 2.33 19.11 0.18
N LEU A 29 3.42 18.99 0.96
CA LEU A 29 3.65 17.82 1.80
C LEU A 29 2.56 17.65 2.87
N LEU A 30 2.06 18.72 3.46
CA LEU A 30 0.97 18.65 4.44
C LEU A 30 -0.36 18.26 3.79
N CYS A 31 -0.58 18.58 2.52
CA CYS A 31 -1.78 18.19 1.76
C CYS A 31 -1.69 16.78 1.18
N LEU A 32 -0.49 16.18 1.08
CA LEU A 32 -0.28 14.87 0.47
C LEU A 32 -1.22 13.77 1.02
N PRO A 33 -1.44 13.63 2.35
CA PRO A 33 -2.35 12.63 2.88
C PRO A 33 -3.76 12.72 2.28
N PHE A 34 -4.31 13.91 2.15
CA PHE A 34 -5.63 14.12 1.55
C PHE A 34 -5.62 13.80 0.06
N CYS A 35 -4.60 14.25 -0.68
CA CYS A 35 -4.46 13.94 -2.10
C CYS A 35 -4.41 12.43 -2.35
N LEU A 36 -3.72 11.67 -1.52
CA LEU A 36 -3.61 10.22 -1.67
C LEU A 36 -4.94 9.50 -1.45
N PHE A 37 -5.81 9.97 -0.56
CA PHE A 37 -7.11 9.37 -0.35
C PHE A 37 -8.10 9.66 -1.48
N PHE A 38 -7.89 10.73 -2.26
CA PHE A 38 -8.55 10.93 -3.56
C PHE A 38 -7.82 10.19 -4.69
N SER A 39 -7.51 8.91 -4.48
CA SER A 39 -6.55 8.16 -5.30
C SER A 39 -6.96 8.01 -6.77
N TYR A 40 -8.26 8.00 -7.06
CA TYR A 40 -8.79 7.91 -8.41
C TYR A 40 -9.90 8.94 -8.67
N HIS A 41 -10.93 8.99 -7.86
CA HIS A 41 -12.02 9.94 -8.04
C HIS A 41 -11.77 11.24 -7.24
N PRO A 42 -12.02 12.43 -7.83
CA PRO A 42 -12.30 12.67 -9.25
C PRO A 42 -11.07 12.47 -10.15
N VAL A 43 -11.30 12.01 -11.37
CA VAL A 43 -10.27 11.79 -12.38
C VAL A 43 -10.58 12.60 -13.64
N ILE A 44 -9.53 13.14 -14.27
CA ILE A 44 -9.64 13.86 -15.53
C ILE A 44 -9.15 12.93 -16.65
N PRO A 45 -10.04 12.44 -17.53
CA PRO A 45 -9.62 11.65 -18.67
C PRO A 45 -8.88 12.55 -19.66
N ILE A 46 -7.64 12.22 -19.98
CA ILE A 46 -6.83 12.98 -20.94
C ILE A 46 -6.96 12.35 -22.33
N PHE A 47 -6.77 11.04 -22.43
CA PHE A 47 -7.02 10.28 -23.65
C PHE A 47 -7.22 8.79 -23.34
N SER A 48 -7.88 8.11 -24.29
CA SER A 48 -8.07 6.65 -24.26
C SER A 48 -7.77 6.08 -25.63
N THR A 49 -6.99 5.00 -25.66
CA THR A 49 -6.72 4.19 -26.85
C THR A 49 -7.15 2.75 -26.60
N SER A 50 -7.09 1.89 -27.62
CA SER A 50 -7.37 0.47 -27.48
C SER A 50 -6.48 -0.23 -26.43
N THR A 51 -5.23 0.24 -26.26
CA THR A 51 -4.23 -0.37 -25.37
C THR A 51 -3.92 0.43 -24.12
N THR A 52 -4.29 1.72 -24.06
CA THR A 52 -3.86 2.61 -22.98
C THR A 52 -4.95 3.62 -22.65
N ASN A 53 -5.28 3.70 -21.35
CA ASN A 53 -6.03 4.84 -20.80
C ASN A 53 -5.06 5.72 -20.04
N PHE A 54 -5.10 7.01 -20.27
CA PHE A 54 -4.37 7.99 -19.48
C PHE A 54 -5.35 8.96 -18.82
N GLU A 55 -5.34 8.89 -17.51
CA GLU A 55 -6.24 9.62 -16.63
C GLU A 55 -5.40 10.32 -15.56
N LEU A 56 -5.70 11.59 -15.33
CA LEU A 56 -5.01 12.41 -14.36
C LEU A 56 -5.79 12.43 -13.04
N SER A 57 -5.31 11.69 -12.06
CA SER A 57 -5.83 11.70 -10.69
C SER A 57 -5.20 12.81 -9.85
N ILE A 58 -5.84 13.19 -8.73
CA ILE A 58 -5.32 14.19 -7.79
C ILE A 58 -3.90 13.85 -7.29
N PRO A 59 -3.58 12.60 -6.86
CA PRO A 59 -2.22 12.26 -6.45
C PRO A 59 -1.19 12.39 -7.56
N LEU A 60 -1.57 12.06 -8.79
CA LEU A 60 -0.67 12.18 -9.94
C LEU A 60 -0.40 13.65 -10.27
N LEU A 61 -1.43 14.49 -10.21
CA LEU A 61 -1.27 15.95 -10.37
C LEU A 61 -0.39 16.53 -9.26
N TRP A 62 -0.62 16.15 -8.01
CA TRP A 62 0.22 16.54 -6.88
C TRP A 62 1.69 16.15 -7.12
N LEU A 63 1.93 14.91 -7.54
CA LEU A 63 3.26 14.39 -7.80
C LEU A 63 3.98 15.16 -8.90
N LEU A 64 3.27 15.46 -10.00
CA LEU A 64 3.81 16.24 -11.12
C LEU A 64 4.22 17.65 -10.69
N ILE A 65 3.34 18.37 -10.00
CA ILE A 65 3.62 19.73 -9.52
C ILE A 65 4.80 19.72 -8.53
N PHE A 66 4.80 18.78 -7.58
CA PHE A 66 5.88 18.68 -6.59
C PHE A 66 7.24 18.35 -7.23
N ALA A 67 7.25 17.45 -8.22
CA ALA A 67 8.44 17.12 -8.99
C ALA A 67 8.99 18.33 -9.76
N ILE A 68 8.13 19.08 -10.44
CA ILE A 68 8.50 20.31 -11.18
C ILE A 68 9.12 21.34 -10.22
N LEU A 69 8.49 21.59 -9.09
CA LEU A 69 9.02 22.52 -8.07
C LEU A 69 10.36 22.05 -7.46
N SER A 70 10.63 20.77 -7.53
CA SER A 70 11.87 20.15 -7.02
C SER A 70 13.02 20.15 -8.03
N LEU A 71 12.75 20.36 -9.32
CA LEU A 71 13.76 20.28 -10.39
C LEU A 71 14.98 21.16 -10.18
N PRO A 72 14.86 22.48 -9.86
CA PRO A 72 16.03 23.36 -9.77
C PRO A 72 16.99 22.93 -8.67
N GLU A 73 16.45 22.47 -7.53
CA GLU A 73 17.23 21.99 -6.41
C GLU A 73 17.91 20.65 -6.72
N ASN A 74 17.17 19.69 -7.25
CA ASN A 74 17.68 18.37 -7.62
C ASN A 74 18.79 18.47 -8.66
N PHE A 75 18.66 19.35 -9.64
CA PHE A 75 19.69 19.56 -10.66
C PHE A 75 21.02 20.03 -10.05
N ARG A 76 20.99 21.02 -9.14
CA ARG A 76 22.19 21.46 -8.41
C ARG A 76 22.85 20.33 -7.63
N LEU A 77 22.06 19.46 -7.04
CA LEU A 77 22.51 18.35 -6.24
C LEU A 77 23.12 17.22 -7.06
N TYR A 78 22.56 16.94 -8.23
CA TYR A 78 23.16 15.99 -9.17
C TYR A 78 24.54 16.45 -9.62
N ILE A 79 24.68 17.72 -10.03
CA ILE A 79 25.96 18.30 -10.41
C ILE A 79 26.97 18.21 -9.27
N ASN A 80 26.58 18.57 -8.05
CA ASN A 80 27.46 18.51 -6.90
C ASN A 80 27.87 17.06 -6.56
N SER A 81 26.93 16.11 -6.63
CA SER A 81 27.21 14.70 -6.37
C SER A 81 28.16 14.12 -7.43
N LEU A 82 27.96 14.45 -8.68
CA LEU A 82 28.84 14.05 -9.78
C LEU A 82 30.27 14.58 -9.58
N ARG A 83 30.41 15.87 -9.25
CA ARG A 83 31.70 16.48 -8.95
C ARG A 83 32.45 15.78 -7.79
N VAL A 84 31.72 15.39 -6.73
CA VAL A 84 32.32 14.67 -5.59
C VAL A 84 32.79 13.28 -6.01
N VAL A 85 32.00 12.54 -6.77
CA VAL A 85 32.37 11.19 -7.25
C VAL A 85 33.56 11.24 -8.19
N ILE A 86 33.62 12.20 -9.13
CA ILE A 86 34.75 12.37 -10.07
C ILE A 86 36.03 12.74 -9.30
N LYS A 87 35.96 13.68 -8.36
CA LYS A 87 37.11 14.06 -7.53
C LYS A 87 37.65 12.90 -6.69
N ALA A 88 36.75 12.06 -6.15
CA ALA A 88 37.16 10.89 -5.40
C ALA A 88 37.96 9.89 -6.24
N LYS A 89 37.56 9.67 -7.50
CA LYS A 89 38.28 8.79 -8.44
C LYS A 89 39.68 9.32 -8.76
N SER A 90 39.84 10.64 -8.85
CA SER A 90 41.14 11.28 -9.12
C SER A 90 42.16 11.13 -7.97
N HIS A 91 41.71 10.96 -6.73
CA HIS A 91 42.57 10.81 -5.55
C HIS A 91 42.93 9.37 -5.20
N THR A 92 42.31 8.35 -5.80
CA THR A 92 42.61 6.93 -5.53
C THR A 92 43.91 6.45 -6.14
N ASN A 93 44.54 7.24 -7.04
CA ASN A 93 45.83 6.93 -7.62
C ASN A 93 47.04 7.26 -6.67
N LYS A 94 46.78 7.81 -5.49
CA LYS A 94 47.79 8.00 -4.44
C LYS A 94 47.53 6.97 -3.34
N THR A 95 48.52 6.11 -3.11
CA THR A 95 48.56 4.97 -2.17
C THR A 95 47.59 5.07 -0.97
N PRO A 96 46.77 4.06 -0.74
CA PRO A 96 45.77 4.10 0.33
C PRO A 96 46.42 3.90 1.70
N ARG A 97 46.37 4.90 2.56
CA ARG A 97 46.62 4.73 3.99
C ARG A 97 45.43 4.01 4.65
N PRO A 98 45.66 2.99 5.50
CA PRO A 98 44.59 2.06 5.96
C PRO A 98 43.66 2.59 7.08
N SER A 99 43.39 3.87 7.18
CA SER A 99 42.46 4.39 8.23
C SER A 99 41.10 4.82 7.70
N SER A 100 40.49 4.04 6.81
CA SER A 100 39.50 4.56 5.88
C SER A 100 37.99 4.23 6.16
N ARG A 101 37.62 3.59 7.28
CA ARG A 101 36.17 3.36 7.58
C ARG A 101 35.34 4.65 7.60
N HIS A 102 35.94 5.78 8.01
CA HIS A 102 35.26 7.08 8.04
C HIS A 102 35.09 7.77 6.67
N LYS A 103 35.86 7.35 5.63
CA LYS A 103 35.75 8.00 4.31
C LYS A 103 34.63 7.44 3.47
N THR A 104 34.35 6.15 3.53
CA THR A 104 33.26 5.49 2.77
C THR A 104 31.87 5.98 3.17
N ASP A 105 31.65 6.26 4.45
CA ASP A 105 30.36 6.73 4.98
C ASP A 105 29.87 8.04 4.31
N LYS A 106 30.77 8.86 3.81
CA LYS A 106 30.43 10.15 3.16
C LYS A 106 29.91 10.00 1.74
N PHE A 107 30.15 8.86 1.09
CA PHE A 107 29.81 8.65 -0.32
C PHE A 107 28.40 8.12 -0.55
N TYR A 108 27.83 7.34 0.38
CA TYR A 108 26.51 6.73 0.20
C TYR A 108 25.39 7.73 -0.16
N PRO A 109 25.29 8.92 0.46
CA PRO A 109 24.28 9.91 0.07
C PRO A 109 24.43 10.38 -1.38
N HIS A 110 25.68 10.50 -1.88
CA HIS A 110 25.93 10.89 -3.26
C HIS A 110 25.55 9.78 -4.24
N PHE A 111 25.85 8.52 -3.89
CA PHE A 111 25.43 7.38 -4.69
C PHE A 111 23.90 7.26 -4.75
N LEU A 112 23.19 7.44 -3.63
CA LEU A 112 21.74 7.42 -3.64
C LEU A 112 21.17 8.52 -4.54
N ARG A 113 21.72 9.73 -4.50
CA ARG A 113 21.32 10.83 -5.38
C ARG A 113 21.55 10.49 -6.85
N LEU A 114 22.70 9.97 -7.22
CA LEU A 114 22.97 9.53 -8.59
C LEU A 114 22.07 8.39 -9.00
N PHE A 115 21.74 7.50 -8.08
CA PHE A 115 20.86 6.38 -8.35
C PHE A 115 19.43 6.83 -8.67
N THR A 116 18.89 7.86 -8.00
CA THR A 116 17.59 8.45 -8.33
C THR A 116 17.56 9.12 -9.72
N LEU A 117 18.70 9.29 -10.35
CA LEU A 117 18.84 9.72 -11.75
C LEU A 117 19.01 8.51 -12.69
N ILE A 118 19.88 7.56 -12.33
CA ILE A 118 20.24 6.41 -13.17
C ILE A 118 19.03 5.49 -13.39
N TYR A 119 18.24 5.21 -12.33
CA TYR A 119 17.10 4.30 -12.44
C TYR A 119 16.02 4.81 -13.40
N PRO A 120 15.51 6.07 -13.32
CA PRO A 120 14.57 6.57 -14.30
C PRO A 120 15.13 6.60 -15.74
N PHE A 121 16.42 6.89 -15.93
CA PHE A 121 17.07 6.79 -17.25
C PHE A 121 17.03 5.37 -17.79
N PHE A 122 17.39 4.37 -16.97
CA PHE A 122 17.29 2.96 -17.35
C PHE A 122 15.88 2.61 -17.81
N VAL A 123 14.88 2.96 -17.01
CA VAL A 123 13.47 2.70 -17.32
C VAL A 123 13.03 3.40 -18.60
N THR A 124 13.48 4.64 -18.83
CA THR A 124 13.16 5.41 -20.05
C THR A 124 13.78 4.75 -21.29
N ILE A 125 15.04 4.33 -21.22
CA ILE A 125 15.71 3.62 -22.31
C ILE A 125 14.97 2.30 -22.61
N ASN A 126 14.61 1.55 -21.56
CA ASN A 126 13.87 0.30 -21.71
C ASN A 126 12.48 0.52 -22.33
N SER A 127 11.87 1.67 -22.09
CA SER A 127 10.57 2.05 -22.64
C SER A 127 10.59 2.27 -24.16
N ILE A 128 11.73 2.65 -24.74
CA ILE A 128 11.87 2.88 -26.20
C ILE A 128 11.61 1.59 -27.00
N GLY A 129 11.97 0.44 -26.46
CA GLY A 129 11.75 -0.85 -27.10
C GLY A 129 10.44 -1.55 -26.70
N SER A 130 9.55 -0.88 -25.99
CA SER A 130 8.30 -1.44 -25.49
C SER A 130 7.24 -1.56 -26.59
N PRO A 131 6.52 -2.69 -26.70
CA PRO A 131 5.37 -2.83 -27.60
C PRO A 131 4.26 -1.82 -27.32
N ASN A 132 4.11 -1.37 -26.06
CA ASN A 132 3.19 -0.31 -25.67
C ASN A 132 3.98 0.96 -25.32
N PHE A 133 4.62 1.55 -26.32
CA PHE A 133 5.52 2.71 -26.16
C PHE A 133 4.86 3.87 -25.43
N LEU A 134 3.62 4.21 -25.76
CA LEU A 134 2.91 5.34 -25.16
C LEU A 134 2.72 5.14 -23.65
N ARG A 135 2.22 3.98 -23.25
CA ARG A 135 2.06 3.64 -21.82
C ARG A 135 3.41 3.60 -21.10
N ALA A 136 4.43 3.03 -21.75
CA ALA A 136 5.77 2.92 -21.19
C ALA A 136 6.40 4.29 -20.91
N ILE A 137 6.30 5.24 -21.85
CA ILE A 137 6.86 6.59 -21.65
C ILE A 137 6.12 7.37 -20.55
N LEU A 138 4.79 7.24 -20.50
CA LEU A 138 3.97 7.89 -19.45
C LEU A 138 4.31 7.34 -18.07
N THR A 139 4.39 6.01 -17.93
CA THR A 139 4.76 5.37 -16.65
C THR A 139 6.20 5.69 -16.26
N SER A 140 7.12 5.78 -17.23
CA SER A 140 8.48 6.26 -17.01
C SER A 140 8.50 7.70 -16.47
N GLY A 141 7.66 8.58 -17.02
CA GLY A 141 7.47 9.94 -16.51
C GLY A 141 7.01 9.98 -15.06
N VAL A 142 6.09 9.09 -14.66
CA VAL A 142 5.67 8.94 -13.25
C VAL A 142 6.83 8.52 -12.36
N ILE A 143 7.67 7.57 -12.81
CA ILE A 143 8.87 7.14 -12.06
C ILE A 143 9.87 8.29 -11.90
N TRP A 144 10.07 9.12 -12.94
CA TRP A 144 10.87 10.34 -12.83
C TRP A 144 10.34 11.27 -11.74
N CYS A 145 9.03 11.53 -11.74
CA CYS A 145 8.40 12.38 -10.74
C CYS A 145 8.53 11.82 -9.32
N ILE A 146 8.38 10.50 -9.13
CA ILE A 146 8.59 9.83 -7.84
C ILE A 146 10.05 10.03 -7.37
N CYS A 147 11.02 9.73 -8.21
CA CYS A 147 12.44 9.83 -7.86
C CYS A 147 12.86 11.25 -7.50
N LEU A 148 12.41 12.25 -8.26
CA LEU A 148 12.68 13.68 -7.99
C LEU A 148 12.04 14.13 -6.67
N SER A 149 10.79 13.73 -6.43
CA SER A 149 10.07 14.07 -5.20
C SER A 149 10.71 13.44 -3.97
N LEU A 150 11.04 12.16 -4.03
CA LEU A 150 11.71 11.44 -2.94
C LEU A 150 13.09 12.00 -2.65
N LEU A 151 13.85 12.38 -3.67
CA LEU A 151 15.17 12.99 -3.49
C LEU A 151 15.07 14.30 -2.70
N THR A 152 14.11 15.18 -3.05
CA THR A 152 13.87 16.44 -2.33
C THR A 152 13.48 16.19 -0.87
N ILE A 153 12.59 15.22 -0.62
CA ILE A 153 12.17 14.86 0.74
C ILE A 153 13.35 14.32 1.57
N LEU A 154 14.16 13.42 0.99
CA LEU A 154 15.31 12.82 1.68
C LEU A 154 16.40 13.85 2.04
N GLN A 155 16.59 14.87 1.23
CA GLN A 155 17.56 15.93 1.51
C GLN A 155 17.12 16.82 2.65
N ASN A 156 15.84 17.05 2.76
CA ASN A 156 15.25 17.93 3.77
C ASN A 156 14.69 17.16 4.97
N ILE A 157 15.20 15.95 5.20
CA ILE A 157 14.69 15.02 6.23
C ILE A 157 14.69 15.62 7.65
N SER A 158 15.72 16.38 8.01
CA SER A 158 15.80 17.00 9.34
C SER A 158 14.71 18.04 9.54
N GLN A 159 14.46 18.88 8.53
CA GLN A 159 13.37 19.84 8.53
C GLN A 159 12.00 19.14 8.51
N TYR A 160 11.87 18.08 7.73
CA TYR A 160 10.67 17.26 7.69
C TYR A 160 10.32 16.70 9.07
N LYS A 161 11.28 16.07 9.77
CA LYS A 161 11.07 15.51 11.12
C LYS A 161 10.66 16.55 12.14
N THR A 162 11.32 17.70 12.14
CA THR A 162 11.13 18.71 13.21
C THR A 162 9.90 19.60 12.99
N GLN A 163 9.59 19.96 11.76
CA GLN A 163 8.58 20.97 11.45
C GLN A 163 7.31 20.38 10.82
N ILE A 164 7.45 19.39 9.95
CA ILE A 164 6.33 18.89 9.13
C ILE A 164 5.76 17.59 9.69
N GLY A 165 6.59 16.67 10.21
CA GLY A 165 6.20 15.30 10.52
C GLY A 165 4.99 15.17 11.44
N LYS A 166 4.90 15.99 12.51
CA LYS A 166 3.74 15.96 13.43
C LYS A 166 2.44 16.34 12.72
N SER A 167 2.48 17.43 11.95
CA SER A 167 1.32 17.91 11.21
C SER A 167 0.94 16.96 10.09
N PHE A 168 1.92 16.35 9.41
CA PHE A 168 1.72 15.31 8.41
C PHE A 168 1.00 14.09 9.00
N ASN A 169 1.46 13.59 10.15
CA ASN A 169 0.83 12.46 10.83
C ASN A 169 -0.61 12.76 11.24
N LYS A 170 -0.85 13.96 11.79
CA LYS A 170 -2.21 14.40 12.11
C LYS A 170 -3.09 14.43 10.87
N ASN A 171 -2.60 15.00 9.78
CA ASN A 171 -3.34 15.07 8.51
C ASN A 171 -3.60 13.67 7.93
N LEU A 172 -2.65 12.74 8.07
CA LEU A 172 -2.82 11.35 7.63
C LEU A 172 -3.94 10.65 8.42
N LEU A 173 -4.01 10.85 9.73
CA LEU A 173 -5.10 10.32 10.55
C LEU A 173 -6.44 10.94 10.18
N ILE A 174 -6.50 12.27 10.00
CA ILE A 174 -7.73 12.96 9.61
C ILE A 174 -8.20 12.47 8.23
N ALA A 175 -7.31 12.43 7.24
CA ALA A 175 -7.64 11.98 5.89
C ALA A 175 -8.13 10.52 5.91
N GLY A 176 -7.44 9.62 6.63
CA GLY A 176 -7.87 8.24 6.81
C GLY A 176 -9.24 8.11 7.47
N THR A 177 -9.52 8.94 8.48
CA THR A 177 -10.83 8.96 9.16
C THR A 177 -11.95 9.42 8.24
N LEU A 178 -11.73 10.49 7.48
CA LEU A 178 -12.71 11.02 6.52
C LEU A 178 -12.98 10.00 5.41
N ALA A 179 -11.94 9.38 4.86
CA ALA A 179 -12.09 8.35 3.85
C ALA A 179 -12.82 7.11 4.39
N SER A 180 -12.55 6.71 5.64
CA SER A 180 -13.28 5.63 6.31
C SER A 180 -14.74 5.97 6.51
N ALA A 181 -15.05 7.19 6.96
CA ALA A 181 -16.43 7.65 7.10
C ALA A 181 -17.16 7.65 5.75
N PHE A 182 -16.48 8.04 4.68
CA PHE A 182 -17.03 7.98 3.33
C PHE A 182 -17.28 6.53 2.87
N CYS A 183 -16.41 5.57 3.19
CA CYS A 183 -16.65 4.14 2.89
C CYS A 183 -17.92 3.60 3.58
N TRP A 184 -18.14 3.94 4.85
CA TRP A 184 -19.37 3.57 5.55
C TRP A 184 -20.59 4.24 4.94
N LEU A 185 -20.48 5.51 4.56
CA LEU A 185 -21.55 6.23 3.86
C LEU A 185 -21.88 5.59 2.50
N GLN A 186 -20.86 5.21 1.71
CA GLN A 186 -21.04 4.48 0.45
C GLN A 186 -21.85 3.21 0.66
N SER A 187 -21.54 2.43 1.70
CA SER A 187 -22.24 1.19 1.99
C SER A 187 -23.70 1.43 2.36
N ILE A 188 -23.99 2.45 3.15
CA ILE A 188 -25.36 2.83 3.52
C ILE A 188 -26.15 3.33 2.30
N LEU A 189 -25.54 4.16 1.47
CA LEU A 189 -26.18 4.71 0.27
C LEU A 189 -26.48 3.63 -0.77
N ASP A 190 -25.59 2.65 -0.95
CA ASP A 190 -25.80 1.54 -1.88
C ASP A 190 -26.99 0.67 -1.45
N ILE A 191 -27.12 0.38 -0.15
CA ILE A 191 -28.27 -0.35 0.41
C ILE A 191 -29.57 0.45 0.27
N ALA A 192 -29.47 1.78 0.41
CA ALA A 192 -30.60 2.67 0.20
C ALA A 192 -30.99 2.82 -1.29
N GLY A 193 -30.30 2.13 -2.20
CA GLY A 193 -30.60 2.14 -3.64
C GLY A 193 -30.12 3.38 -4.37
N VAL A 194 -29.19 4.17 -3.79
CA VAL A 194 -28.62 5.33 -4.47
C VAL A 194 -27.71 4.87 -5.61
N PRO A 195 -27.90 5.40 -6.84
CA PRO A 195 -27.11 5.01 -7.99
C PRO A 195 -25.60 5.20 -7.76
N ARG A 196 -24.81 4.24 -8.24
CA ARG A 196 -23.34 4.22 -8.05
C ARG A 196 -22.63 5.45 -8.63
N GLU A 197 -23.19 6.10 -9.63
CA GLU A 197 -22.67 7.32 -10.25
C GLU A 197 -22.53 8.46 -9.23
N PHE A 198 -23.42 8.49 -8.21
CA PHE A 198 -23.37 9.49 -7.13
C PHE A 198 -22.50 9.06 -5.96
N THR A 199 -22.28 7.77 -5.79
CA THR A 199 -21.52 7.21 -4.67
C THR A 199 -20.07 6.90 -5.03
N PHE A 200 -19.70 6.92 -6.30
CA PHE A 200 -18.39 6.49 -6.84
C PHE A 200 -18.06 5.01 -6.56
N LEU A 201 -19.05 4.18 -6.25
CA LEU A 201 -18.82 2.75 -6.07
C LEU A 201 -18.42 2.10 -7.40
N CYS A 202 -17.42 1.23 -7.35
CA CYS A 202 -16.99 0.47 -8.52
C CYS A 202 -18.09 -0.51 -8.96
N LYS A 203 -18.14 -0.82 -10.27
CA LYS A 203 -19.18 -1.70 -10.84
C LYS A 203 -19.26 -3.07 -10.13
N GLY A 204 -18.11 -3.64 -9.77
CA GLY A 204 -18.04 -4.91 -9.05
C GLY A 204 -18.13 -4.80 -7.53
N CYS A 205 -18.37 -3.59 -6.96
CA CYS A 205 -18.40 -3.36 -5.52
C CYS A 205 -19.81 -3.17 -4.94
N ILE A 206 -20.83 -3.16 -5.78
CA ILE A 206 -22.22 -2.94 -5.37
C ILE A 206 -22.86 -4.19 -4.75
N SER A 207 -23.83 -4.00 -3.87
CA SER A 207 -24.51 -5.08 -3.13
C SER A 207 -25.21 -6.09 -4.03
N THR A 208 -25.69 -5.69 -5.21
CA THR A 208 -26.33 -6.60 -6.17
C THR A 208 -25.40 -7.68 -6.70
N VAL A 209 -24.07 -7.47 -6.65
CA VAL A 209 -23.07 -8.45 -7.11
C VAL A 209 -22.67 -9.43 -6.00
N PHE A 210 -22.49 -8.91 -4.76
CA PHE A 210 -21.95 -9.71 -3.64
C PHE A 210 -22.93 -9.94 -2.49
N GLY A 211 -24.14 -9.41 -2.57
CA GLY A 211 -25.09 -9.43 -1.47
C GLY A 211 -24.89 -8.30 -0.43
N PHE A 212 -23.71 -7.71 -0.38
CA PHE A 212 -23.36 -6.53 0.43
C PHE A 212 -22.33 -5.67 -0.29
N PRO A 213 -22.29 -4.34 -0.02
CA PRO A 213 -21.36 -3.45 -0.71
C PRO A 213 -19.91 -3.62 -0.23
N HIS A 214 -18.96 -3.50 -1.16
CA HIS A 214 -17.52 -3.41 -0.90
C HIS A 214 -17.05 -1.99 -1.14
N PRO A 215 -17.01 -1.10 -0.14
CA PRO A 215 -16.69 0.30 -0.38
C PRO A 215 -15.26 0.47 -0.88
N ASN A 216 -15.09 1.31 -1.90
CA ASN A 216 -13.81 1.66 -2.50
C ASN A 216 -13.36 3.08 -2.16
N GLY A 217 -14.15 3.85 -1.41
CA GLY A 217 -13.86 5.25 -1.14
C GLY A 217 -13.76 6.05 -2.45
N PHE A 218 -12.67 6.78 -2.61
CA PHE A 218 -12.34 7.48 -3.87
C PHE A 218 -11.34 6.70 -4.74
N ALA A 219 -11.07 5.43 -4.44
CA ALA A 219 -10.19 4.57 -5.22
C ALA A 219 -10.95 3.88 -6.38
N ILE A 220 -10.20 3.30 -7.31
CA ILE A 220 -10.74 2.50 -8.42
C ILE A 220 -11.53 1.29 -7.88
N GLU A 221 -10.95 0.60 -6.89
CA GLU A 221 -11.48 -0.61 -6.30
C GLU A 221 -11.24 -0.64 -4.80
N SER A 222 -11.97 -1.48 -4.07
CA SER A 222 -11.86 -1.64 -2.62
C SER A 222 -10.45 -2.03 -2.16
N GLN A 223 -9.69 -2.78 -2.96
CA GLN A 223 -8.32 -3.17 -2.62
C GLN A 223 -7.35 -1.98 -2.54
N PHE A 224 -7.51 -0.96 -3.38
CA PHE A 224 -6.67 0.25 -3.32
C PHE A 224 -6.97 1.05 -2.06
N MET A 225 -8.26 1.18 -1.71
CA MET A 225 -8.68 1.85 -0.48
C MET A 225 -8.15 1.13 0.76
N ALA A 226 -8.25 -0.20 0.78
CA ALA A 226 -7.74 -1.01 1.88
C ALA A 226 -6.24 -0.80 2.11
N ASN A 227 -5.45 -0.76 1.04
CA ASN A 227 -4.01 -0.53 1.11
C ASN A 227 -3.66 0.88 1.62
N LEU A 228 -4.43 1.89 1.23
CA LEU A 228 -4.30 3.26 1.77
C LEU A 228 -4.53 3.33 3.27
N LEU A 229 -5.50 2.56 3.78
CA LEU A 229 -5.85 2.54 5.21
C LEU A 229 -4.76 1.94 6.10
N LEU A 230 -3.85 1.11 5.57
CA LEU A 230 -2.78 0.50 6.37
C LEU A 230 -1.92 1.56 7.07
N ALA A 231 -1.60 2.66 6.40
CA ALA A 231 -0.77 3.72 6.97
C ALA A 231 -1.42 4.43 8.18
N PRO A 232 -2.64 4.98 8.11
CA PRO A 232 -3.29 5.58 9.28
C PRO A 232 -3.65 4.55 10.35
N ILE A 233 -3.92 3.27 10.02
CA ILE A 233 -4.13 2.20 10.99
C ILE A 233 -2.86 2.00 11.84
N PHE A 234 -1.71 1.72 11.21
CA PHE A 234 -0.47 1.51 11.96
C PHE A 234 -0.03 2.77 12.73
N LEU A 235 -0.28 3.95 12.19
CA LEU A 235 -0.02 5.20 12.89
C LEU A 235 -0.93 5.35 14.14
N SER A 236 -2.22 5.02 14.04
CA SER A 236 -3.15 5.07 15.17
C SER A 236 -2.81 4.03 16.25
N LEU A 237 -2.40 2.82 15.85
CA LEU A 237 -1.89 1.78 16.76
C LEU A 237 -0.60 2.22 17.46
N PHE A 238 0.26 2.96 16.78
CA PHE A 238 1.43 3.55 17.39
C PHE A 238 1.05 4.49 18.54
N TYR A 239 0.17 5.45 18.31
CA TYR A 239 -0.27 6.36 19.34
C TYR A 239 -1.06 5.69 20.48
N LEU A 240 -1.71 4.57 20.19
CA LEU A 240 -2.38 3.76 21.21
C LEU A 240 -1.37 3.08 22.16
N LEU A 241 -0.29 2.49 21.62
CA LEU A 241 0.61 1.60 22.35
C LEU A 241 1.83 2.32 22.96
N GLU A 242 2.30 3.41 22.38
CA GLU A 242 3.35 4.23 22.97
C GLU A 242 2.79 5.25 23.95
N ARG A 243 2.89 4.92 25.24
CA ARG A 243 2.65 5.91 26.30
C ARG A 243 3.82 6.88 26.35
N PRO A 244 3.58 8.20 26.43
CA PRO A 244 4.63 9.15 26.75
C PRO A 244 5.23 8.78 28.10
N LYS A 245 6.50 8.37 28.11
CA LYS A 245 7.21 7.87 29.29
C LYS A 245 7.40 8.90 30.41
N ASN A 246 7.20 10.18 30.18
CA ASN A 246 7.44 11.22 31.18
C ASN A 246 6.39 12.33 31.13
N HIS A 247 5.72 12.49 32.26
CA HIS A 247 4.95 13.69 32.58
C HIS A 247 5.79 14.99 32.58
N LEU A 248 7.12 14.89 32.44
CA LEU A 248 8.06 16.03 32.53
C LEU A 248 8.49 16.61 31.18
N SER A 249 8.30 15.91 30.08
CA SER A 249 8.48 16.52 28.75
C SER A 249 7.17 17.14 28.28
N LYS A 250 6.86 18.30 28.81
CA LYS A 250 5.71 19.17 28.47
C LYS A 250 5.66 19.63 27.00
N LEU A 251 6.34 19.01 26.09
CA LEU A 251 6.33 19.39 24.68
C LEU A 251 5.53 18.39 23.82
N ASN A 252 4.20 18.61 23.79
CA ASN A 252 3.35 18.54 22.59
C ASN A 252 3.62 17.44 21.54
N SER A 253 3.78 16.16 21.95
CA SER A 253 3.96 15.08 20.96
C SER A 253 2.72 14.20 20.74
N ASP A 254 1.70 14.35 21.58
CA ASP A 254 0.46 13.57 21.42
C ASP A 254 -0.51 14.34 20.51
N PRO A 255 -0.97 13.76 19.37
CA PRO A 255 -1.96 14.41 18.50
C PRO A 255 -3.34 14.50 19.14
N TYR A 256 -3.58 13.76 20.23
CA TYR A 256 -4.85 13.77 20.95
C TYR A 256 -4.82 14.73 22.14
N PRO A 257 -5.85 15.53 22.34
CA PRO A 257 -5.95 16.40 23.51
C PRO A 257 -6.01 15.56 24.80
N ALA A 258 -5.45 16.07 25.89
CA ALA A 258 -5.50 15.43 27.22
C ALA A 258 -6.91 15.45 27.86
N SER A 259 -7.97 15.48 27.05
CA SER A 259 -9.38 15.51 27.43
C SER A 259 -9.99 14.09 27.38
N LYS A 260 -11.18 13.92 27.95
CA LYS A 260 -11.97 12.68 27.82
C LYS A 260 -12.20 12.30 26.34
N LEU A 261 -12.43 13.31 25.49
CA LEU A 261 -12.56 13.14 24.04
C LEU A 261 -11.25 12.61 23.42
N GLY A 262 -10.09 13.10 23.85
CA GLY A 262 -8.80 12.60 23.36
C GLY A 262 -8.54 11.14 23.75
N HIS A 263 -8.94 10.72 24.94
CA HIS A 263 -8.89 9.32 25.35
C HIS A 263 -9.83 8.45 24.50
N PHE A 264 -11.05 8.92 24.25
CA PHE A 264 -12.01 8.21 23.39
C PHE A 264 -11.47 8.08 21.97
N LEU A 265 -10.97 9.16 21.37
CA LEU A 265 -10.38 9.13 20.02
C LEU A 265 -9.18 8.19 19.93
N ARG A 266 -8.38 8.10 20.98
CA ARG A 266 -7.20 7.22 21.02
C ARG A 266 -7.57 5.73 20.88
N PHE A 267 -8.70 5.30 21.41
CA PHE A 267 -9.20 3.92 21.29
C PHE A 267 -10.14 3.75 20.10
N GLY A 268 -11.06 4.68 19.91
CA GLY A 268 -12.10 4.60 18.88
C GLY A 268 -11.55 4.72 17.46
N LEU A 269 -10.51 5.53 17.26
CA LEU A 269 -9.95 5.73 15.92
C LEU A 269 -9.35 4.46 15.31
N PRO A 270 -8.42 3.71 15.98
CA PRO A 270 -7.94 2.46 15.41
C PRO A 270 -9.06 1.42 15.21
N LEU A 271 -10.04 1.33 16.12
CA LEU A 271 -11.22 0.46 15.93
C LEU A 271 -11.97 0.80 14.64
N PHE A 272 -12.25 2.07 14.42
CA PHE A 272 -12.98 2.56 13.24
C PHE A 272 -12.23 2.32 11.93
N LEU A 273 -10.92 2.62 11.90
CA LEU A 273 -10.09 2.41 10.73
C LEU A 273 -9.94 0.92 10.39
N ILE A 274 -9.77 0.05 11.40
CA ILE A 274 -9.66 -1.40 11.22
C ILE A 274 -11.00 -1.98 10.79
N ALA A 275 -12.14 -1.52 11.34
CA ALA A 275 -13.47 -1.93 10.89
C ALA A 275 -13.67 -1.59 9.40
N THR A 276 -13.22 -0.40 8.98
CA THR A 276 -13.29 -0.02 7.56
C THR A 276 -12.39 -0.91 6.69
N LEU A 277 -11.20 -1.27 7.16
CA LEU A 277 -10.34 -2.22 6.44
C LEU A 277 -11.06 -3.56 6.21
N TYR A 278 -11.71 -4.13 7.24
CA TYR A 278 -12.48 -5.35 7.09
C TYR A 278 -13.69 -5.18 6.17
N LEU A 279 -14.35 -4.03 6.22
CA LEU A 279 -15.51 -3.72 5.37
C LEU A 279 -15.14 -3.77 3.86
N THR A 280 -13.91 -3.44 3.50
CA THR A 280 -13.44 -3.51 2.10
C THR A 280 -13.30 -4.93 1.57
N LEU A 281 -13.20 -5.94 2.44
CA LEU A 281 -12.91 -7.35 2.14
C LEU A 281 -11.70 -7.58 1.21
N SER A 282 -10.76 -6.66 1.20
CA SER A 282 -9.52 -6.79 0.43
C SER A 282 -8.59 -7.83 1.07
N ARG A 283 -8.64 -9.06 0.56
CA ARG A 283 -7.88 -10.21 1.07
C ARG A 283 -6.39 -9.95 1.24
N GLY A 284 -5.76 -9.35 0.22
CA GLY A 284 -4.32 -9.05 0.24
C GLY A 284 -3.95 -8.02 1.31
N ALA A 285 -4.73 -6.94 1.47
CA ALA A 285 -4.49 -5.92 2.48
C ALA A 285 -4.75 -6.46 3.89
N ILE A 286 -5.82 -7.24 4.07
CA ILE A 286 -6.18 -7.86 5.36
C ILE A 286 -5.12 -8.88 5.78
N PHE A 287 -4.65 -9.73 4.87
CA PHE A 287 -3.54 -10.64 5.13
C PHE A 287 -2.27 -9.89 5.55
N SER A 288 -1.90 -8.86 4.80
CA SER A 288 -0.73 -8.03 5.10
C SER A 288 -0.85 -7.33 6.45
N PHE A 289 -2.05 -6.86 6.79
CA PHE A 289 -2.37 -6.30 8.10
C PHE A 289 -2.17 -7.34 9.21
N TRP A 290 -2.73 -8.55 9.09
CA TRP A 290 -2.63 -9.60 10.11
C TRP A 290 -1.19 -10.03 10.36
N VAL A 291 -0.41 -10.28 9.31
CA VAL A 291 1.01 -10.64 9.44
C VAL A 291 1.78 -9.52 10.15
N SER A 292 1.54 -8.28 9.78
CA SER A 292 2.22 -7.12 10.37
C SER A 292 1.81 -6.88 11.83
N VAL A 293 0.54 -7.06 12.16
CA VAL A 293 0.02 -7.01 13.53
C VAL A 293 0.63 -8.12 14.38
N PHE A 294 0.78 -9.33 13.85
CA PHE A 294 1.43 -10.44 14.53
C PHE A 294 2.89 -10.12 14.86
N VAL A 295 3.64 -9.59 13.92
CA VAL A 295 5.03 -9.13 14.15
C VAL A 295 5.08 -8.04 15.23
N LEU A 296 4.15 -7.08 15.19
CA LEU A 296 4.04 -6.03 16.19
C LEU A 296 3.72 -6.60 17.58
N PHE A 297 2.83 -7.58 17.65
CA PHE A 297 2.47 -8.28 18.88
C PHE A 297 3.66 -9.02 19.50
N ILE A 298 4.41 -9.79 18.70
CA ILE A 298 5.65 -10.44 19.15
C ILE A 298 6.65 -9.41 19.68
N TYR A 299 6.84 -8.30 18.95
CA TYR A 299 7.72 -7.23 19.40
C TYR A 299 7.30 -6.67 20.76
N GLN A 300 6.00 -6.44 20.98
CA GLN A 300 5.50 -5.95 22.28
C GLN A 300 5.76 -6.94 23.40
N ILE A 301 5.53 -8.23 23.17
CA ILE A 301 5.84 -9.29 24.16
C ILE A 301 7.33 -9.30 24.51
N VAL A 302 8.21 -9.30 23.50
CA VAL A 302 9.67 -9.29 23.72
C VAL A 302 10.12 -8.03 24.47
N LYS A 303 9.51 -6.87 24.17
CA LYS A 303 9.77 -5.62 24.89
C LYS A 303 9.36 -5.71 26.35
N LEU A 304 8.20 -6.30 26.64
CA LEU A 304 7.69 -6.51 28.01
C LEU A 304 8.59 -7.45 28.81
N ILE A 305 9.02 -8.57 28.21
CA ILE A 305 9.92 -9.54 28.86
C ILE A 305 11.27 -8.90 29.21
N LYS A 306 11.81 -8.06 28.33
CA LYS A 306 13.08 -7.36 28.56
C LYS A 306 13.01 -6.26 29.63
N GLN A 307 11.82 -5.73 29.92
CA GLN A 307 11.62 -4.72 30.95
C GLN A 307 11.45 -5.39 32.34
N LYS A 308 12.56 -5.72 33.01
CA LYS A 308 12.62 -6.43 34.31
C LYS A 308 11.81 -5.78 35.47
N SER A 309 11.29 -4.57 35.30
CA SER A 309 10.65 -3.76 36.33
C SER A 309 9.12 -3.70 36.20
N CYS A 310 8.49 -4.57 35.42
CA CYS A 310 7.09 -4.38 35.12
C CYS A 310 6.17 -5.09 36.12
N ARG A 311 5.25 -4.35 36.75
CA ARG A 311 4.14 -4.92 37.53
C ARG A 311 3.35 -5.86 36.60
N ARG A 312 3.05 -7.09 37.08
CA ARG A 312 2.32 -8.14 36.34
C ARG A 312 1.03 -7.62 35.64
N GLU A 313 0.33 -6.67 36.25
CA GLU A 313 -0.88 -6.05 35.70
C GLU A 313 -0.66 -5.33 34.36
N ILE A 314 0.51 -4.68 34.16
CA ILE A 314 0.83 -4.00 32.90
C ILE A 314 1.17 -5.03 31.82
N LEU A 315 1.73 -6.17 32.21
CA LEU A 315 2.11 -7.25 31.30
C LEU A 315 0.90 -7.83 30.56
N PHE A 316 -0.24 -8.02 31.24
CA PHE A 316 -1.44 -8.59 30.65
C PHE A 316 -2.37 -7.54 30.01
N ARG A 317 -2.37 -6.32 30.51
CA ARG A 317 -3.29 -5.28 30.05
C ARG A 317 -2.98 -4.80 28.63
N GLN A 318 -1.71 -4.64 28.25
CA GLN A 318 -1.36 -4.13 26.90
C GLN A 318 -1.68 -5.14 25.78
N PRO A 319 -1.29 -6.43 25.88
CA PRO A 319 -1.68 -7.43 24.88
C PRO A 319 -3.20 -7.59 24.76
N LEU A 320 -3.92 -7.53 25.90
CA LEU A 320 -5.38 -7.63 25.91
C LEU A 320 -6.04 -6.46 25.18
N ILE A 321 -5.62 -5.22 25.47
CA ILE A 321 -6.11 -4.04 24.77
C ILE A 321 -5.81 -4.15 23.26
N PHE A 322 -4.61 -4.56 22.92
CA PHE A 322 -4.20 -4.73 21.54
C PHE A 322 -5.05 -5.77 20.82
N SER A 323 -5.26 -6.94 21.43
CA SER A 323 -6.13 -7.99 20.91
C SER A 323 -7.58 -7.49 20.74
N ALA A 324 -8.11 -6.81 21.76
CA ALA A 324 -9.46 -6.24 21.68
C ALA A 324 -9.61 -5.23 20.51
N VAL A 325 -8.61 -4.35 20.32
CA VAL A 325 -8.63 -3.36 19.24
C VAL A 325 -8.55 -4.01 17.86
N VAL A 326 -7.95 -5.18 17.74
CA VAL A 326 -7.83 -5.89 16.46
C VAL A 326 -9.05 -6.77 16.17
N PHE A 327 -9.54 -7.51 17.16
CA PHE A 327 -10.63 -8.48 16.96
C PHE A 327 -12.03 -7.89 17.07
N LEU A 328 -12.26 -6.89 17.93
CA LEU A 328 -13.58 -6.28 18.07
C LEU A 328 -14.11 -5.66 16.76
N PRO A 329 -13.31 -4.94 15.97
CA PRO A 329 -13.75 -4.45 14.66
C PRO A 329 -14.15 -5.55 13.69
N LEU A 330 -13.52 -6.72 13.74
CA LEU A 330 -13.87 -7.86 12.91
C LEU A 330 -15.32 -8.30 13.17
N PHE A 331 -15.68 -8.54 14.44
CA PHE A 331 -17.03 -8.91 14.81
C PHE A 331 -18.05 -7.84 14.44
N PHE A 332 -17.73 -6.58 14.70
CA PHE A 332 -18.58 -5.46 14.32
C PHE A 332 -18.83 -5.41 12.80
N THR A 333 -17.77 -5.60 12.01
CA THR A 333 -17.89 -5.55 10.54
C THR A 333 -18.66 -6.76 9.99
N LEU A 334 -18.42 -7.97 10.52
CA LEU A 334 -19.18 -9.15 10.14
C LEU A 334 -20.67 -8.98 10.42
N SER A 335 -21.04 -8.42 11.58
CA SER A 335 -22.42 -8.09 11.92
C SER A 335 -23.01 -7.03 10.99
N ALA A 336 -22.24 -5.99 10.64
CA ALA A 336 -22.67 -4.96 9.70
C ALA A 336 -22.90 -5.54 8.30
N GLN A 337 -22.02 -6.42 7.82
CA GLN A 337 -22.16 -7.08 6.51
C GLN A 337 -23.36 -8.02 6.48
N GLY A 338 -23.64 -8.75 7.57
CA GLY A 338 -24.87 -9.51 7.71
C GLY A 338 -26.12 -8.64 7.61
N LEU A 339 -26.15 -7.52 8.33
CA LEU A 339 -27.27 -6.55 8.27
C LEU A 339 -27.39 -5.92 6.87
N PHE A 340 -26.28 -5.59 6.22
CA PHE A 340 -26.27 -5.03 4.87
C PHE A 340 -26.81 -6.02 3.83
N THR A 341 -26.56 -7.30 4.02
CA THR A 341 -27.12 -8.36 3.16
C THR A 341 -28.62 -8.52 3.36
N GLU A 342 -29.08 -8.49 4.61
CA GLU A 342 -30.49 -8.63 4.94
C GLU A 342 -31.34 -7.40 4.50
N LEU A 343 -30.79 -6.20 4.66
CA LEU A 343 -31.43 -4.94 4.28
C LEU A 343 -31.25 -4.58 2.81
N GLY A 344 -30.34 -5.27 2.12
CA GLY A 344 -29.99 -4.99 0.74
C GLY A 344 -31.04 -5.47 -0.28
N PRO A 345 -30.84 -5.15 -1.56
CA PRO A 345 -31.78 -5.53 -2.63
C PRO A 345 -31.78 -7.02 -2.95
N THR A 346 -30.89 -7.80 -2.34
CA THR A 346 -30.79 -9.26 -2.52
C THR A 346 -31.57 -9.94 -1.42
N SER A 347 -32.41 -10.94 -1.77
CA SER A 347 -33.23 -11.70 -0.81
C SER A 347 -32.42 -12.65 0.07
N HIS A 348 -31.19 -12.24 0.48
CA HIS A 348 -30.31 -13.06 1.29
C HIS A 348 -30.47 -12.76 2.78
N THR A 349 -30.31 -13.79 3.61
CA THR A 349 -30.41 -13.67 5.06
C THR A 349 -29.14 -13.07 5.68
N PHE A 350 -29.25 -12.56 6.91
CA PHE A 350 -28.11 -12.12 7.73
C PHE A 350 -26.98 -13.15 7.76
N PHE A 351 -27.30 -14.43 7.99
CA PHE A 351 -26.31 -15.50 8.05
C PHE A 351 -25.58 -15.74 6.73
N ASN A 352 -26.25 -15.56 5.60
CA ASN A 352 -25.59 -15.65 4.29
C ASN A 352 -24.53 -14.56 4.14
N GLY A 353 -24.80 -13.33 4.56
CA GLY A 353 -23.84 -12.23 4.55
C GLY A 353 -22.63 -12.51 5.43
N VAL A 354 -22.85 -12.99 6.66
CA VAL A 354 -21.75 -13.36 7.58
C VAL A 354 -20.95 -14.52 7.03
N SER A 355 -21.60 -15.58 6.54
CA SER A 355 -20.93 -16.76 5.97
C SER A 355 -20.06 -16.39 4.76
N THR A 356 -20.60 -15.59 3.85
CA THR A 356 -19.87 -15.10 2.68
C THR A 356 -18.66 -14.26 3.09
N SER A 357 -18.81 -13.37 4.08
CA SER A 357 -17.72 -12.55 4.60
C SER A 357 -16.62 -13.39 5.24
N VAL A 358 -16.98 -14.38 6.05
CA VAL A 358 -16.03 -15.31 6.69
C VAL A 358 -15.32 -16.16 5.64
N SER A 359 -16.04 -16.67 4.64
CA SER A 359 -15.42 -17.41 3.53
C SER A 359 -14.41 -16.54 2.77
N GLN A 360 -14.74 -15.29 2.47
CA GLN A 360 -13.79 -14.38 1.82
C GLN A 360 -12.57 -14.04 2.68
N LEU A 361 -12.77 -13.80 3.98
CA LEU A 361 -11.67 -13.50 4.90
C LEU A 361 -10.74 -14.70 5.16
N SER A 362 -11.31 -15.90 5.15
CA SER A 362 -10.56 -17.15 5.34
C SER A 362 -9.99 -17.75 4.06
N LEU A 363 -10.08 -17.03 2.92
CA LEU A 363 -9.67 -17.52 1.60
C LEU A 363 -10.39 -18.83 1.17
N GLY A 364 -11.64 -18.98 1.59
CA GLY A 364 -12.43 -20.19 1.32
C GLY A 364 -12.16 -21.36 2.27
N CYS A 365 -11.22 -21.23 3.23
CA CYS A 365 -10.91 -22.31 4.17
C CYS A 365 -12.04 -22.60 5.16
N ILE A 366 -12.88 -21.61 5.46
CA ILE A 366 -14.02 -21.72 6.38
C ILE A 366 -15.29 -21.43 5.59
N ASP A 367 -16.10 -22.47 5.36
CA ASP A 367 -17.42 -22.38 4.77
C ASP A 367 -18.46 -22.68 5.85
N LEU A 368 -18.96 -21.60 6.45
CA LEU A 368 -19.98 -21.72 7.51
C LEU A 368 -21.28 -22.31 7.00
N ALA A 369 -21.63 -22.10 5.73
CA ALA A 369 -22.85 -22.66 5.15
C ALA A 369 -22.81 -24.19 5.17
N LYS A 370 -21.68 -24.83 4.83
CA LYS A 370 -21.51 -26.29 4.93
C LYS A 370 -21.56 -26.78 6.37
N VAL A 371 -21.05 -26.02 7.32
CA VAL A 371 -21.08 -26.39 8.75
C VAL A 371 -22.50 -26.41 9.28
N PHE A 372 -23.31 -25.40 8.93
CA PHE A 372 -24.70 -25.30 9.40
C PHE A 372 -25.66 -26.26 8.68
N HIS A 373 -25.47 -26.54 7.38
CA HIS A 373 -26.28 -27.56 6.66
C HIS A 373 -26.04 -28.95 7.23
N LYS A 374 -24.80 -29.30 7.55
CA LYS A 374 -24.48 -30.61 8.12
C LYS A 374 -25.11 -30.83 9.51
N THR A 375 -25.37 -29.76 10.26
CA THR A 375 -26.04 -29.82 11.57
C THR A 375 -27.54 -30.04 11.41
N ASN A 376 -28.16 -29.52 10.34
CA ASN A 376 -29.60 -29.74 10.07
C ASN A 376 -29.89 -31.11 9.46
N GLU A 377 -29.03 -31.63 8.57
CA GLU A 377 -29.18 -32.98 8.03
C GLU A 377 -29.09 -34.08 9.10
N ASN A 378 -28.29 -33.87 10.15
CA ASN A 378 -28.24 -34.81 11.27
C ASN A 378 -29.50 -34.81 12.15
N ASN A 379 -30.39 -33.81 12.03
CA ASN A 379 -31.67 -33.75 12.75
C ASN A 379 -32.86 -34.25 11.91
N GLU A 380 -32.71 -34.43 10.57
CA GLU A 380 -33.74 -34.90 9.66
C GLU A 380 -33.57 -36.33 9.15
N SER A 381 -32.67 -37.13 9.76
CA SER A 381 -32.49 -38.53 9.35
C SER A 381 -33.65 -39.42 9.81
N HIS A 382 -34.81 -39.28 9.20
CA HIS A 382 -35.79 -40.36 8.96
C HIS A 382 -36.72 -39.95 7.80
N GLU A 383 -36.42 -40.49 6.66
CA GLU A 383 -37.31 -40.99 5.59
C GLU A 383 -36.68 -40.83 4.19
N THR A 384 -36.25 -41.97 3.72
CA THR A 384 -36.22 -42.54 2.36
C THR A 384 -36.64 -41.70 1.16
N HIS A 385 -35.76 -41.56 0.15
CA HIS A 385 -35.94 -42.19 -1.17
C HIS A 385 -34.73 -41.93 -2.09
N GLU A 386 -34.17 -43.02 -2.59
CA GLU A 386 -33.14 -43.03 -3.66
C GLU A 386 -33.77 -42.57 -4.97
N THR A 387 -33.13 -41.64 -5.66
CA THR A 387 -33.19 -41.54 -7.13
C THR A 387 -31.83 -41.17 -7.69
N HIS A 388 -31.27 -42.11 -8.42
CA HIS A 388 -30.12 -41.96 -9.28
C HIS A 388 -30.37 -40.90 -10.36
N GLU A 389 -29.53 -39.89 -10.46
CA GLU A 389 -29.35 -39.14 -11.70
C GLU A 389 -27.87 -38.92 -12.02
N THR A 390 -27.55 -39.37 -13.23
CA THR A 390 -26.27 -39.35 -13.90
C THR A 390 -25.82 -37.94 -14.22
N HIS A 391 -24.58 -37.61 -13.85
CA HIS A 391 -23.91 -36.36 -14.22
C HIS A 391 -23.34 -36.48 -15.65
N GLU A 392 -23.93 -35.78 -16.58
CA GLU A 392 -23.30 -35.37 -17.85
C GLU A 392 -22.62 -34.01 -17.68
N SER A 393 -21.33 -33.99 -18.01
CA SER A 393 -20.49 -32.78 -18.00
C SER A 393 -20.73 -31.97 -19.26
N ASN A 394 -21.36 -30.80 -19.13
CA ASN A 394 -21.47 -29.84 -20.23
C ASN A 394 -20.36 -28.78 -20.14
N LYS A 395 -19.45 -28.86 -21.13
CA LYS A 395 -18.54 -27.77 -21.52
C LYS A 395 -19.38 -26.61 -22.07
N LEU A 396 -19.40 -25.46 -21.38
CA LEU A 396 -19.99 -24.23 -21.88
C LEU A 396 -18.96 -23.40 -22.63
N HIS A 397 -19.20 -23.25 -23.93
CA HIS A 397 -18.57 -22.30 -24.82
C HIS A 397 -18.91 -20.87 -24.44
N LEU A 398 -17.89 -20.03 -24.33
CA LEU A 398 -18.01 -18.57 -24.11
C LEU A 398 -18.13 -17.86 -25.47
N SER A 399 -19.30 -17.86 -26.07
CA SER A 399 -19.66 -16.94 -27.15
C SER A 399 -21.15 -16.58 -26.98
N ASP A 400 -21.44 -15.29 -26.95
CA ASP A 400 -22.75 -14.65 -26.96
C ASP A 400 -23.14 -13.94 -25.63
N LEU A 401 -22.63 -12.73 -25.53
CA LEU A 401 -23.17 -11.70 -24.65
C LEU A 401 -23.67 -10.54 -25.52
N ASN A 402 -24.84 -10.74 -26.11
CA ASN A 402 -25.72 -9.64 -26.55
C ASN A 402 -27.17 -10.09 -26.51
N THR A 403 -27.99 -9.18 -25.92
CA THR A 403 -29.45 -9.06 -26.00
C THR A 403 -30.30 -10.16 -25.32
N ASP A 404 -31.04 -9.74 -24.38
CA ASP A 404 -32.48 -9.71 -24.15
C ASP A 404 -32.87 -9.95 -22.69
N ALA A 405 -33.56 -8.95 -22.16
CA ALA A 405 -34.20 -8.97 -20.88
C ALA A 405 -35.42 -9.94 -20.94
N ALA A 406 -35.26 -11.10 -20.33
CA ALA A 406 -36.40 -11.92 -19.92
C ALA A 406 -36.10 -12.57 -18.57
N ALA A 407 -37.02 -12.39 -17.63
CA ALA A 407 -36.95 -12.85 -16.26
C ALA A 407 -36.70 -14.37 -16.18
N SER A 408 -35.45 -14.75 -15.99
CA SER A 408 -35.05 -16.07 -15.50
C SER A 408 -34.60 -15.89 -14.07
N VAL A 409 -35.21 -16.59 -13.15
CA VAL A 409 -34.74 -16.74 -11.76
C VAL A 409 -33.32 -17.27 -11.83
N GLN A 410 -32.35 -16.36 -11.82
CA GLN A 410 -30.92 -16.71 -11.76
C GLN A 410 -30.68 -17.37 -10.40
N LYS A 411 -30.40 -18.68 -10.40
CA LYS A 411 -29.75 -19.33 -9.26
C LYS A 411 -28.56 -18.45 -8.86
N ALA A 412 -28.56 -17.97 -7.61
CA ALA A 412 -27.47 -17.16 -7.08
C ALA A 412 -26.13 -17.86 -7.37
N PRO A 413 -25.13 -17.17 -7.95
CA PRO A 413 -23.84 -17.76 -8.20
C PRO A 413 -23.27 -18.30 -6.88
N GLN A 414 -22.82 -19.56 -6.88
CA GLN A 414 -22.20 -20.13 -5.69
C GLN A 414 -20.91 -19.32 -5.42
N PHE A 415 -20.90 -18.52 -4.35
CA PHE A 415 -19.81 -17.59 -4.03
C PHE A 415 -18.44 -18.25 -3.92
N THR A 416 -18.37 -19.53 -3.56
CA THR A 416 -17.14 -20.31 -3.55
C THR A 416 -16.49 -20.38 -4.94
N SER A 417 -17.26 -20.52 -6.02
CA SER A 417 -16.74 -20.57 -7.39
C SER A 417 -16.12 -19.25 -7.82
N TYR A 418 -16.68 -18.11 -7.42
CA TYR A 418 -16.12 -16.79 -7.77
C TYR A 418 -14.76 -16.53 -7.13
N ILE A 419 -14.57 -16.91 -5.84
CA ILE A 419 -13.28 -16.75 -5.15
C ILE A 419 -12.21 -17.61 -5.81
N GLU A 420 -12.54 -18.85 -6.16
CA GLU A 420 -11.65 -19.77 -6.83
C GLU A 420 -11.32 -19.27 -8.23
N GLU A 421 -12.29 -18.79 -8.99
CA GLU A 421 -12.12 -18.28 -10.34
C GLU A 421 -11.21 -17.04 -10.36
N SER A 422 -11.48 -16.03 -9.52
CA SER A 422 -10.64 -14.83 -9.41
C SER A 422 -9.20 -15.15 -9.00
N THR A 423 -9.01 -16.13 -8.11
CA THR A 423 -7.68 -16.59 -7.69
C THR A 423 -6.98 -17.35 -8.80
N ASN A 424 -7.69 -18.22 -9.50
CA ASN A 424 -7.15 -19.01 -10.61
C ASN A 424 -6.75 -18.11 -11.78
N ILE A 425 -7.55 -17.10 -12.14
CA ILE A 425 -7.20 -16.10 -13.17
C ILE A 425 -5.86 -15.43 -12.82
N ARG A 426 -5.69 -14.97 -11.58
CA ARG A 426 -4.44 -14.31 -11.13
C ARG A 426 -3.24 -15.26 -11.15
N LEU A 427 -3.41 -16.49 -10.68
CA LEU A 427 -2.36 -17.51 -10.70
C LEU A 427 -1.99 -17.88 -12.13
N ASN A 428 -2.98 -18.03 -13.01
CA ASN A 428 -2.74 -18.32 -14.41
C ASN A 428 -1.97 -17.18 -15.09
N LEU A 429 -2.41 -15.93 -14.89
CA LEU A 429 -1.72 -14.74 -15.39
C LEU A 429 -0.26 -14.68 -14.92
N ASN A 430 0.00 -14.98 -13.63
CA ASN A 430 1.36 -15.04 -13.09
C ASN A 430 2.21 -16.14 -13.73
N ARG A 431 1.62 -17.32 -14.00
CA ARG A 431 2.30 -18.45 -14.69
C ARG A 431 2.63 -18.09 -16.14
N LEU A 432 1.67 -17.51 -16.86
CA LEU A 432 1.86 -17.07 -18.25
C LEU A 432 2.94 -15.98 -18.34
N ALA A 433 2.92 -14.99 -17.42
CA ALA A 433 3.95 -13.97 -17.37
C ALA A 433 5.35 -14.57 -17.12
N LEU A 434 5.48 -15.55 -16.23
CA LEU A 434 6.76 -16.20 -15.95
C LEU A 434 7.24 -17.06 -17.11
N SER A 435 6.33 -17.75 -17.82
CA SER A 435 6.66 -18.54 -19.02
C SER A 435 7.12 -17.63 -20.16
N SER A 436 6.39 -16.55 -20.43
CA SER A 436 6.71 -15.55 -21.45
C SER A 436 8.06 -14.85 -21.16
N TRP A 437 8.33 -14.52 -19.87
CA TRP A 437 9.59 -13.91 -19.46
C TRP A 437 10.82 -14.77 -19.82
N ARG A 438 10.70 -16.10 -19.69
CA ARG A 438 11.79 -17.05 -19.96
C ARG A 438 12.06 -17.30 -21.44
N THR A 439 11.25 -16.79 -22.35
CA THR A 439 11.36 -17.10 -23.79
C THR A 439 12.62 -16.56 -24.46
N SER A 440 13.22 -15.47 -23.94
CA SER A 440 14.44 -14.90 -24.51
C SER A 440 15.34 -14.26 -23.46
N LEU A 441 16.66 -14.29 -23.70
CA LEU A 441 17.65 -13.67 -22.82
C LEU A 441 17.42 -12.15 -22.67
N ARG A 442 16.97 -11.47 -23.74
CA ARG A 442 16.61 -10.05 -23.70
C ARG A 442 15.49 -9.80 -22.69
N ARG A 443 14.40 -10.60 -22.72
CA ARG A 443 13.29 -10.47 -21.78
C ARG A 443 13.72 -10.79 -20.36
N MET A 444 14.57 -11.79 -20.17
CA MET A 444 15.11 -12.11 -18.84
C MET A 444 15.91 -10.96 -18.25
N LEU A 445 16.76 -10.29 -19.04
CA LEU A 445 17.63 -9.23 -18.56
C LEU A 445 16.92 -7.86 -18.48
N ALA A 446 16.22 -7.45 -19.53
CA ALA A 446 15.65 -6.11 -19.69
C ALA A 446 14.11 -6.06 -19.61
N GLY A 447 13.44 -7.22 -19.63
CA GLY A 447 11.98 -7.30 -19.64
C GLY A 447 11.37 -6.98 -21.00
N VAL A 448 10.03 -6.82 -21.01
CA VAL A 448 9.25 -6.49 -22.21
C VAL A 448 9.05 -4.98 -22.37
N GLY A 449 9.50 -4.18 -21.42
CA GLY A 449 9.28 -2.74 -21.35
C GLY A 449 8.19 -2.37 -20.35
N LEU A 450 8.37 -1.22 -19.72
CA LEU A 450 7.48 -0.74 -18.67
C LEU A 450 6.05 -0.54 -19.21
N GLY A 451 5.04 -1.02 -18.47
CA GLY A 451 3.63 -0.90 -18.83
C GLY A 451 3.20 -1.75 -20.04
N ALA A 452 4.08 -2.62 -20.57
CA ALA A 452 3.79 -3.46 -21.73
C ALA A 452 3.23 -4.85 -21.38
N ALA A 453 3.18 -5.20 -20.10
CA ALA A 453 2.82 -6.54 -19.65
C ALA A 453 1.48 -7.03 -20.23
N GLY A 454 0.40 -6.25 -20.11
CA GLY A 454 -0.91 -6.66 -20.59
C GLY A 454 -0.95 -6.85 -22.10
N LEU A 455 -0.41 -5.90 -22.86
CA LEU A 455 -0.40 -5.99 -24.33
C LEU A 455 0.44 -7.19 -24.81
N THR A 456 1.63 -7.39 -24.24
CA THR A 456 2.51 -8.50 -24.62
C THR A 456 1.88 -9.84 -24.31
N LEU A 457 1.30 -10.00 -23.12
CA LEU A 457 0.60 -11.22 -22.73
C LEU A 457 -0.62 -11.48 -23.59
N TYR A 458 -1.40 -10.46 -23.93
CA TYR A 458 -2.54 -10.60 -24.82
C TYR A 458 -2.14 -11.00 -26.25
N GLN A 459 -1.01 -10.50 -26.75
CA GLN A 459 -0.49 -10.90 -28.08
C GLN A 459 -0.01 -12.35 -28.09
N GLU A 460 0.55 -12.87 -27.01
CA GLU A 460 1.01 -14.26 -26.89
C GLU A 460 -0.11 -15.22 -26.48
N PHE A 461 -1.07 -14.73 -25.71
CA PHE A 461 -2.17 -15.52 -25.14
C PHE A 461 -3.49 -14.76 -25.30
N PRO A 462 -4.09 -14.74 -26.50
CA PRO A 462 -5.32 -13.98 -26.79
C PRO A 462 -6.52 -14.37 -25.92
N GLU A 463 -6.50 -15.58 -25.35
CA GLU A 463 -7.51 -16.08 -24.41
C GLU A 463 -7.60 -15.27 -23.10
N LEU A 464 -6.65 -14.40 -22.80
CA LEU A 464 -6.71 -13.48 -21.65
C LEU A 464 -7.78 -12.37 -21.80
N GLY A 465 -8.32 -12.19 -23.01
CA GLY A 465 -9.48 -11.33 -23.27
C GLY A 465 -9.20 -9.83 -23.31
N SER A 466 -8.11 -9.30 -22.74
CA SER A 466 -7.86 -7.85 -22.71
C SER A 466 -6.37 -7.49 -22.78
N PRO A 467 -5.98 -6.54 -23.67
CA PRO A 467 -4.62 -5.99 -23.70
C PRO A 467 -4.32 -5.01 -22.53
N LYS A 468 -5.33 -4.70 -21.71
CA LYS A 468 -5.21 -3.79 -20.56
C LYS A 468 -5.01 -4.53 -19.24
N GLU A 469 -4.95 -5.85 -19.25
CA GLU A 469 -4.73 -6.66 -18.04
C GLU A 469 -3.43 -6.29 -17.33
N ILE A 470 -3.43 -6.42 -16.01
CA ILE A 470 -2.32 -6.06 -15.13
C ILE A 470 -1.92 -7.29 -14.33
N ILE A 471 -0.62 -7.59 -14.31
CA ILE A 471 -0.07 -8.62 -13.42
C ILE A 471 -0.30 -8.14 -11.97
N GLN A 472 -1.17 -8.82 -11.22
CA GLN A 472 -1.50 -8.43 -9.85
C GLN A 472 -0.48 -8.94 -8.82
N ASN A 473 0.79 -8.74 -9.11
CA ASN A 473 1.94 -8.98 -8.25
C ASN A 473 3.04 -8.03 -8.72
N GLU A 474 3.36 -7.01 -7.92
CA GLU A 474 4.31 -5.97 -8.31
C GLU A 474 5.72 -6.51 -8.54
N TYR A 475 6.17 -7.49 -7.76
CA TYR A 475 7.49 -8.08 -7.93
C TYR A 475 7.62 -8.80 -9.27
N LEU A 476 6.57 -9.52 -9.65
CA LEU A 476 6.52 -10.21 -10.94
C LEU A 476 6.32 -9.21 -12.08
N ALA A 477 5.53 -8.16 -11.89
CA ALA A 477 5.35 -7.09 -12.87
C ALA A 477 6.69 -6.40 -13.16
N ILE A 478 7.46 -6.05 -12.13
CA ILE A 478 8.80 -5.47 -12.27
C ILE A 478 9.74 -6.45 -13.00
N LEU A 479 9.75 -7.72 -12.60
CA LEU A 479 10.57 -8.76 -13.24
C LEU A 479 10.21 -8.92 -14.72
N TYR A 480 8.93 -8.94 -15.05
CA TYR A 480 8.44 -9.13 -16.40
C TYR A 480 8.69 -7.91 -17.30
N GLU A 481 8.44 -6.69 -16.77
CA GLU A 481 8.55 -5.45 -17.52
C GLU A 481 9.97 -4.88 -17.59
N GLN A 482 10.79 -5.07 -16.54
CA GLN A 482 12.11 -4.46 -16.42
C GLN A 482 13.25 -5.50 -16.35
N GLY A 483 12.91 -6.78 -16.31
CA GLY A 483 13.87 -7.88 -16.22
C GLY A 483 14.65 -7.93 -14.91
N ILE A 484 15.66 -8.80 -14.88
CA ILE A 484 16.57 -8.92 -13.72
C ILE A 484 17.31 -7.61 -13.45
N CYS A 485 17.67 -6.85 -14.49
CA CYS A 485 18.35 -5.56 -14.32
C CYS A 485 17.49 -4.57 -13.51
N GLY A 486 16.19 -4.47 -13.79
CA GLY A 486 15.28 -3.63 -13.02
C GLY A 486 15.16 -4.06 -11.56
N VAL A 487 15.04 -5.36 -11.31
CA VAL A 487 14.99 -5.92 -9.95
C VAL A 487 16.27 -5.60 -9.18
N ILE A 488 17.46 -5.81 -9.78
CA ILE A 488 18.76 -5.47 -9.16
C ILE A 488 18.81 -3.97 -8.83
N MET A 489 18.38 -3.11 -9.74
CA MET A 489 18.36 -1.67 -9.50
C MET A 489 17.48 -1.29 -8.32
N ILE A 490 16.28 -1.85 -8.20
CA ILE A 490 15.39 -1.57 -7.06
C ILE A 490 16.01 -2.06 -5.74
N ILE A 491 16.62 -3.25 -5.73
CA ILE A 491 17.32 -3.76 -4.55
C ILE A 491 18.48 -2.83 -4.17
N CYS A 492 19.29 -2.38 -5.14
CA CYS A 492 20.35 -1.42 -4.90
C CYS A 492 19.83 -0.09 -4.33
N ALA A 493 18.70 0.42 -4.85
CA ALA A 493 18.04 1.61 -4.31
C ALA A 493 17.65 1.44 -2.85
N ALA A 494 17.02 0.32 -2.52
CA ALA A 494 16.60 0.00 -1.15
C ALA A 494 17.80 -0.11 -0.20
N ILE A 495 18.88 -0.77 -0.62
CA ILE A 495 20.13 -0.88 0.17
C ILE A 495 20.75 0.51 0.39
N LEU A 496 20.90 1.32 -0.67
CA LEU A 496 21.44 2.67 -0.58
C LEU A 496 20.60 3.57 0.32
N PHE A 497 19.27 3.44 0.25
CA PHE A 497 18.35 4.15 1.13
C PHE A 497 18.58 3.79 2.60
N VAL A 498 18.63 2.50 2.93
CA VAL A 498 18.86 2.01 4.30
C VAL A 498 20.24 2.44 4.82
N LEU A 499 21.29 2.36 3.99
CA LEU A 499 22.65 2.78 4.35
C LEU A 499 22.70 4.29 4.61
N THR A 500 22.13 5.10 3.70
CA THR A 500 22.06 6.56 3.86
C THR A 500 21.31 6.94 5.12
N TYR A 501 20.18 6.29 5.38
CA TYR A 501 19.40 6.50 6.59
C TYR A 501 20.19 6.18 7.86
N LYS A 502 20.85 5.01 7.94
CA LYS A 502 21.67 4.62 9.10
C LYS A 502 22.78 5.62 9.38
N LEU A 503 23.40 6.18 8.35
CA LEU A 503 24.48 7.16 8.48
C LEU A 503 24.00 8.53 8.96
N HIS A 504 22.82 8.95 8.48
CA HIS A 504 22.21 10.22 8.89
C HIS A 504 21.70 10.20 10.32
N ASN A 505 21.34 9.01 10.80
CA ASN A 505 20.71 8.80 12.10
C ASN A 505 21.69 8.30 13.17
N LYS A 506 22.98 8.72 13.10
CA LYS A 506 24.03 8.38 14.09
C LYS A 506 23.64 8.76 15.53
N ASN A 507 22.72 9.68 15.74
CA ASN A 507 22.24 10.14 17.05
C ASN A 507 21.12 9.26 17.63
N HIS A 508 21.04 7.97 17.29
CA HIS A 508 20.24 6.94 18.00
C HIS A 508 18.72 7.09 18.05
N GLU A 509 18.09 7.89 17.23
CA GLU A 509 16.66 7.71 17.03
C GLU A 509 16.45 6.42 16.21
N LYS A 510 16.12 5.35 16.93
CA LYS A 510 15.72 4.08 16.32
C LYS A 510 14.54 4.37 15.40
N ILE A 511 14.62 3.88 14.15
CA ILE A 511 13.44 3.83 13.29
C ILE A 511 12.32 3.26 14.13
N SER A 512 11.20 3.97 14.18
CA SER A 512 10.02 3.48 14.89
C SER A 512 9.71 2.07 14.39
N ILE A 513 9.45 1.15 15.29
CA ILE A 513 9.04 -0.21 14.94
C ILE A 513 7.82 -0.18 14.01
N TYR A 514 6.98 0.82 14.14
CA TYR A 514 5.77 1.00 13.33
C TYR A 514 6.09 1.34 11.89
N GLY A 515 7.08 2.18 11.63
CA GLY A 515 7.56 2.42 10.26
C GLY A 515 8.09 1.15 9.60
N ARG A 516 8.76 0.26 10.35
CA ARG A 516 9.23 -1.05 9.86
C ARG A 516 8.08 -2.00 9.59
N VAL A 517 7.11 -2.06 10.51
CA VAL A 517 5.93 -2.92 10.38
C VAL A 517 5.04 -2.46 9.23
N LEU A 518 4.89 -1.14 9.03
CA LEU A 518 4.19 -0.60 7.88
C LEU A 518 4.91 -0.93 6.56
N ALA A 519 6.24 -0.79 6.53
CA ALA A 519 7.02 -1.18 5.35
C ALA A 519 6.87 -2.67 5.03
N LEU A 520 6.84 -3.54 6.06
CA LEU A 520 6.53 -4.96 5.91
C LEU A 520 5.13 -5.16 5.35
N SER A 521 4.13 -4.46 5.90
CA SER A 521 2.74 -4.54 5.43
C SER A 521 2.62 -4.17 3.95
N PHE A 522 3.24 -3.08 3.53
CA PHE A 522 3.25 -2.67 2.13
C PHE A 522 4.03 -3.65 1.23
N ALA A 523 5.17 -4.17 1.70
CA ALA A 523 5.91 -5.20 0.96
C ALA A 523 5.07 -6.47 0.74
N LEU A 524 4.33 -6.92 1.75
CA LEU A 524 3.41 -8.05 1.63
C LEU A 524 2.24 -7.74 0.69
N THR A 525 1.68 -6.53 0.79
CA THR A 525 0.60 -6.09 -0.10
C THR A 525 1.00 -6.16 -1.57
N LEU A 526 2.23 -5.77 -1.91
CA LEU A 526 2.74 -5.82 -3.28
C LEU A 526 2.83 -7.23 -3.89
N CYS A 527 2.71 -8.29 -3.08
CA CYS A 527 2.52 -9.66 -3.58
C CYS A 527 1.15 -9.88 -4.24
N PHE A 528 0.14 -9.09 -3.86
CA PHE A 528 -1.25 -9.25 -4.28
C PHE A 528 -1.80 -8.06 -5.06
N PHE A 529 -0.97 -7.07 -5.29
CA PHE A 529 -1.36 -5.78 -5.78
C PHE A 529 -0.23 -5.15 -6.60
N SER A 530 -0.54 -4.64 -7.75
CA SER A 530 0.42 -3.90 -8.56
C SER A 530 -0.27 -2.79 -9.36
N GLY A 531 0.51 -1.96 -9.96
CA GLY A 531 0.03 -0.98 -10.92
C GLY A 531 0.35 0.46 -10.55
N LEU A 532 1.45 0.96 -11.09
CA LEU A 532 1.63 2.39 -11.24
C LEU A 532 0.70 2.89 -12.35
N PRO A 533 0.05 4.05 -12.19
CA PRO A 533 0.23 5.06 -11.13
C PRO A 533 -0.66 4.86 -9.89
N ASN A 534 -1.52 3.86 -9.84
CA ASN A 534 -2.55 3.73 -8.81
C ASN A 534 -2.01 3.37 -7.42
N ALA A 535 -0.78 2.82 -7.35
CA ALA A 535 -0.09 2.47 -6.11
C ALA A 535 0.82 3.59 -5.55
N LEU A 536 0.67 4.84 -6.00
CA LEU A 536 1.51 5.98 -5.58
C LEU A 536 1.64 6.13 -4.07
N HIS A 537 0.59 5.79 -3.31
CA HIS A 537 0.60 5.83 -1.85
C HIS A 537 1.69 4.94 -1.24
N ILE A 538 1.95 3.75 -1.78
CA ILE A 538 2.99 2.84 -1.29
C ILE A 538 4.36 3.46 -1.51
N TYR A 539 4.62 3.98 -2.71
CA TYR A 539 5.91 4.56 -3.08
C TYR A 539 6.21 5.88 -2.35
N LEU A 540 5.19 6.67 -2.03
CA LEU A 540 5.37 7.96 -1.36
C LEU A 540 5.30 7.86 0.17
N LEU A 541 4.36 7.08 0.73
CA LEU A 541 4.20 6.97 2.18
C LEU A 541 5.27 6.11 2.84
N THR A 542 5.72 5.02 2.21
CA THR A 542 6.75 4.13 2.80
C THR A 542 8.02 4.90 3.19
N PRO A 543 8.65 5.67 2.28
CA PRO A 543 9.81 6.47 2.64
C PRO A 543 9.51 7.52 3.72
N LEU A 544 8.37 8.22 3.60
CA LEU A 544 8.00 9.28 4.54
C LEU A 544 7.82 8.76 5.97
N LEU A 545 7.08 7.65 6.12
CA LEU A 545 6.80 7.05 7.44
C LEU A 545 7.99 6.28 8.02
N PHE A 546 8.88 5.78 7.16
CA PHE A 546 10.16 5.21 7.59
C PHE A 546 11.07 6.27 8.22
N LEU A 547 10.91 7.52 7.82
CA LEU A 547 11.68 8.66 8.31
C LEU A 547 11.14 9.23 9.62
N LEU A 548 9.89 8.98 9.96
CA LEU A 548 9.25 9.38 11.21
C LEU A 548 9.60 8.44 12.35
#